data_ad5faad900e1b98b3278e07831dd1b1d
#
_entry.id   ad5faad900e1b98b3278e07831dd1b1d
#
_cell.length_a   1.000
_cell.length_b   1.000
_cell.length_c   1.000
_cell.angle_alpha   90.00
_cell.angle_beta   90.00
_cell.angle_gamma   90.00
#
_symmetry.space_group_name_H-M   'P 1'
#
loop_
_entity.id
_entity.type
_entity.pdbx_description
1 polymer ?
#
loop_
_entity_poly.entity_id
_entity_poly.type
_entity_poly.pdbx_seq_one_letter_code
_entity_poly.pdbx_strand_id
1 'polypeptide(L)'
;MAGSVNKVILLGNLGQDPVVRTSQDGNKIVQLSIATSERWKDRMSGDQRERTEWHRVVIFNEGLSNIAEQYLKKGSTIYIEGQLQTRKWQDQNGVDKYTTEIVLGRFRGELAMIGSRNDNLSPNNVSENLDENNQNSLPAKEIEPPMGGAGDLDDEIPF
;
A
#
# COMPACT_ATOMS: atom_id res chain seq x y z
N MET A 1 -16.55 32.08 -8.29
CA MET A 1 -15.55 32.23 -7.21
C MET A 1 -14.37 31.34 -7.53
N ALA A 2 -13.22 31.90 -7.73
CA ALA A 2 -11.98 31.17 -7.88
C ALA A 2 -11.38 30.90 -6.49
N GLY A 3 -10.77 29.75 -6.28
CA GLY A 3 -9.96 29.47 -5.11
C GLY A 3 -10.56 28.54 -4.07
N SER A 4 -11.10 27.41 -4.51
CA SER A 4 -11.45 26.30 -3.60
C SER A 4 -10.63 25.04 -3.95
N VAL A 5 -10.36 24.23 -2.94
CA VAL A 5 -9.70 22.93 -3.09
C VAL A 5 -10.57 21.87 -2.41
N ASN A 6 -10.84 20.79 -3.14
CA ASN A 6 -11.47 19.59 -2.59
C ASN A 6 -10.57 18.40 -2.92
N LYS A 7 -9.74 18.01 -1.96
CA LYS A 7 -8.79 16.91 -2.11
C LYS A 7 -8.72 16.12 -0.81
N VAL A 8 -8.84 14.82 -0.91
CA VAL A 8 -8.68 13.88 0.19
C VAL A 8 -7.56 12.92 -0.15
N ILE A 9 -6.65 12.74 0.79
CA ILE A 9 -5.54 11.77 0.71
C ILE A 9 -5.72 10.77 1.83
N LEU A 10 -5.71 9.49 1.49
CA LEU A 10 -5.75 8.39 2.44
C LEU A 10 -4.63 7.40 2.18
N LEU A 11 -3.99 6.97 3.25
CA LEU A 11 -3.11 5.81 3.27
C LEU A 11 -3.64 4.86 4.34
N GLY A 12 -4.05 3.68 3.94
CA GLY A 12 -4.66 2.73 4.86
C GLY A 12 -4.81 1.34 4.27
N ASN A 13 -5.53 0.49 4.98
CA ASN A 13 -5.70 -0.90 4.61
C ASN A 13 -7.14 -1.20 4.22
N LEU A 14 -7.32 -2.06 3.22
CA LEU A 14 -8.63 -2.54 2.84
C LEU A 14 -9.21 -3.46 3.92
N GLY A 15 -10.42 -3.15 4.38
CA GLY A 15 -11.14 -3.96 5.35
C GLY A 15 -11.86 -5.16 4.75
N GLN A 16 -12.09 -5.11 3.45
CA GLN A 16 -12.73 -6.18 2.67
C GLN A 16 -12.24 -6.14 1.22
N ASP A 17 -12.56 -7.18 0.47
CA ASP A 17 -12.29 -7.21 -0.96
C ASP A 17 -13.03 -6.09 -1.69
N PRO A 18 -12.48 -5.53 -2.77
CA PRO A 18 -13.18 -4.54 -3.59
C PRO A 18 -14.53 -5.06 -4.09
N VAL A 19 -15.54 -4.21 -4.00
CA VAL A 19 -16.86 -4.51 -4.55
C VAL A 19 -16.97 -3.88 -5.94
N VAL A 20 -17.07 -4.72 -6.96
CA VAL A 20 -17.16 -4.29 -8.35
C VAL A 20 -18.63 -4.28 -8.78
N ARG A 21 -19.07 -3.17 -9.36
CA ARG A 21 -20.40 -3.00 -9.95
C ARG A 21 -20.25 -2.45 -11.36
N THR A 22 -21.23 -2.77 -12.20
CA THR A 22 -21.33 -2.21 -13.55
C THR A 22 -22.48 -1.23 -13.58
N SER A 23 -22.23 -0.01 -14.07
CA SER A 23 -23.29 0.99 -14.28
C SER A 23 -24.16 0.62 -15.48
N GLN A 24 -25.30 1.29 -15.63
CA GLN A 24 -26.19 1.10 -16.78
C GLN A 24 -25.50 1.38 -18.12
N ASP A 25 -24.50 2.26 -18.11
CA ASP A 25 -23.70 2.59 -19.30
C ASP A 25 -22.57 1.61 -19.59
N GLY A 26 -22.50 0.49 -18.84
CA GLY A 26 -21.47 -0.51 -18.99
C GLY A 26 -20.11 -0.16 -18.34
N ASN A 27 -20.02 0.98 -17.65
CA ASN A 27 -18.78 1.38 -16.98
C ASN A 27 -18.62 0.65 -15.64
N LYS A 28 -17.41 0.24 -15.36
CA LYS A 28 -17.06 -0.41 -14.10
C LYS A 28 -16.93 0.62 -12.98
N ILE A 29 -17.55 0.35 -11.86
CA ILE A 29 -17.47 1.15 -10.62
C ILE A 29 -16.97 0.24 -9.52
N VAL A 30 -15.91 0.64 -8.82
CA VAL A 30 -15.34 -0.13 -7.71
C VAL A 30 -15.54 0.63 -6.41
N GLN A 31 -16.06 -0.05 -5.39
CA GLN A 31 -16.19 0.46 -4.04
C GLN A 31 -15.14 -0.19 -3.13
N LEU A 32 -14.45 0.64 -2.37
CA LEU A 32 -13.46 0.22 -1.40
C LEU A 32 -13.85 0.70 0.01
N SER A 33 -13.51 -0.10 1.00
CA SER A 33 -13.58 0.29 2.41
C SER A 33 -12.17 0.33 2.97
N ILE A 34 -11.70 1.53 3.32
CA ILE A 34 -10.34 1.78 3.79
C ILE A 34 -10.36 2.11 5.26
N ALA A 35 -9.54 1.41 6.04
CA ALA A 35 -9.30 1.69 7.44
C ALA A 35 -8.05 2.53 7.62
N THR A 36 -8.18 3.62 8.37
CA THR A 36 -7.04 4.38 8.89
C THR A 36 -7.04 4.28 10.40
N SER A 37 -5.91 3.87 10.98
CA SER A 37 -5.80 3.62 12.41
C SER A 37 -4.75 4.52 13.04
N GLU A 38 -5.09 5.10 14.16
CA GLU A 38 -4.21 5.87 15.02
C GLU A 38 -3.98 5.12 16.33
N ARG A 39 -2.75 5.11 16.80
CA ARG A 39 -2.38 4.50 18.07
C ARG A 39 -1.68 5.54 18.93
N TRP A 40 -2.11 5.64 20.17
CA TRP A 40 -1.47 6.52 21.15
C TRP A 40 -1.44 5.89 22.54
N LYS A 41 -0.55 6.38 23.36
CA LYS A 41 -0.49 6.01 24.76
C LYS A 41 -1.29 7.02 25.59
N ASP A 42 -2.26 6.54 26.35
CA ASP A 42 -3.01 7.37 27.27
C ASP A 42 -2.09 7.83 28.41
N ARG A 43 -2.01 9.13 28.60
CA ARG A 43 -1.12 9.72 29.62
C ARG A 43 -1.59 9.45 31.06
N MET A 44 -2.89 9.24 31.27
CA MET A 44 -3.47 9.03 32.59
C MET A 44 -3.43 7.56 33.02
N SER A 45 -3.78 6.64 32.13
CA SER A 45 -3.80 5.20 32.44
C SER A 45 -2.53 4.47 32.04
N GLY A 46 -1.72 5.04 31.14
CA GLY A 46 -0.55 4.38 30.58
C GLY A 46 -0.87 3.29 29.54
N ASP A 47 -2.14 3.10 29.23
CA ASP A 47 -2.60 2.08 28.29
C ASP A 47 -2.41 2.52 26.83
N GLN A 48 -2.20 1.54 25.99
CA GLN A 48 -2.24 1.76 24.54
C GLN A 48 -3.70 1.83 24.07
N ARG A 49 -4.02 2.91 23.37
CA ARG A 49 -5.32 3.10 22.76
C ARG A 49 -5.19 3.11 21.25
N GLU A 50 -6.21 2.62 20.59
CA GLU A 50 -6.32 2.59 19.13
C GLU A 50 -7.69 3.12 18.71
N ARG A 51 -7.69 3.91 17.66
CA ARG A 51 -8.90 4.39 16.99
C ARG A 51 -8.79 4.13 15.51
N THR A 52 -9.78 3.50 14.94
CA THR A 52 -9.87 3.21 13.51
C THR A 52 -11.06 3.96 12.89
N GLU A 53 -10.80 4.68 11.82
CA GLU A 53 -11.81 5.31 10.99
C GLU A 53 -11.97 4.54 9.69
N TRP A 54 -13.22 4.33 9.28
CA TRP A 54 -13.58 3.63 8.07
C TRP A 54 -14.02 4.62 7.00
N HIS A 55 -13.38 4.56 5.84
CA HIS A 55 -13.64 5.46 4.73
C HIS A 55 -14.22 4.69 3.55
N ARG A 56 -15.33 5.20 3.02
CA ARG A 56 -15.91 4.68 1.79
C ARG A 56 -15.29 5.41 0.60
N VAL A 57 -14.75 4.65 -0.33
CA VAL A 57 -14.11 5.14 -1.55
C VAL A 57 -14.81 4.56 -2.75
N VAL A 58 -15.10 5.38 -3.74
CA VAL A 58 -15.73 4.98 -4.99
C VAL A 58 -14.85 5.39 -6.16
N ILE A 59 -14.53 4.45 -7.02
CA ILE A 59 -13.66 4.64 -8.20
C ILE A 59 -14.53 4.60 -9.45
N PHE A 60 -14.58 5.71 -10.17
CA PHE A 60 -15.22 5.81 -11.49
C PHE A 60 -14.22 5.79 -12.64
N ASN A 61 -12.94 5.92 -12.36
CA ASN A 61 -11.88 5.81 -13.34
C ASN A 61 -11.73 4.36 -13.77
N GLU A 62 -11.91 4.09 -15.06
CA GLU A 62 -11.89 2.72 -15.60
C GLU A 62 -10.52 2.03 -15.42
N GLY A 63 -9.43 2.76 -15.67
CA GLY A 63 -8.08 2.24 -15.48
C GLY A 63 -7.81 1.86 -14.03
N LEU A 64 -8.16 2.73 -13.09
CA LEU A 64 -8.01 2.48 -11.66
C LEU A 64 -8.96 1.38 -11.16
N SER A 65 -10.16 1.31 -11.71
CA SER A 65 -11.12 0.24 -11.40
C SER A 65 -10.60 -1.14 -11.79
N ASN A 66 -9.98 -1.24 -12.96
CA ASN A 66 -9.37 -2.49 -13.42
C ASN A 66 -8.18 -2.90 -12.54
N ILE A 67 -7.34 -1.96 -12.15
CA ILE A 67 -6.23 -2.21 -11.22
C ILE A 67 -6.76 -2.67 -9.86
N ALA A 68 -7.76 -1.99 -9.34
CA ALA A 68 -8.37 -2.34 -8.06
C ALA A 68 -8.97 -3.74 -8.07
N GLU A 69 -9.68 -4.10 -9.12
CA GLU A 69 -10.28 -5.43 -9.27
C GLU A 69 -9.23 -6.55 -9.36
N GLN A 70 -8.15 -6.32 -10.12
CA GLN A 70 -7.14 -7.34 -10.39
C GLN A 70 -6.16 -7.55 -9.23
N TYR A 71 -5.79 -6.51 -8.53
CA TYR A 71 -4.65 -6.53 -7.60
C TYR A 71 -5.02 -6.30 -6.15
N LEU A 72 -6.13 -5.63 -5.86
CA LEU A 72 -6.53 -5.33 -4.49
C LEU A 72 -7.35 -6.45 -3.86
N LYS A 73 -7.07 -6.71 -2.60
CA LYS A 73 -7.81 -7.67 -1.77
C LYS A 73 -7.86 -7.15 -0.33
N LYS A 74 -8.69 -7.77 0.49
CA LYS A 74 -8.72 -7.50 1.94
C LYS A 74 -7.31 -7.53 2.52
N GLY A 75 -6.97 -6.51 3.29
CA GLY A 75 -5.67 -6.35 3.92
C GLY A 75 -4.62 -5.61 3.07
N SER A 76 -4.88 -5.36 1.78
CA SER A 76 -3.97 -4.58 0.95
C SER A 76 -3.78 -3.17 1.51
N THR A 77 -2.54 -2.70 1.54
CA THR A 77 -2.21 -1.31 1.90
C THR A 77 -2.20 -0.47 0.65
N ILE A 78 -2.98 0.58 0.64
CA ILE A 78 -3.14 1.47 -0.51
C ILE A 78 -3.04 2.94 -0.11
N TYR A 79 -2.53 3.72 -1.05
CA TYR A 79 -2.57 5.17 -1.05
C TYR A 79 -3.54 5.64 -2.11
N ILE A 80 -4.43 6.55 -1.76
CA ILE A 80 -5.36 7.16 -2.71
C ILE A 80 -5.42 8.67 -2.58
N GLU A 81 -5.70 9.32 -3.69
CA GLU A 81 -6.12 10.71 -3.75
C GLU A 81 -7.48 10.80 -4.45
N GLY A 82 -8.39 11.52 -3.87
CA GLY A 82 -9.72 11.73 -4.42
C GLY A 82 -10.36 13.02 -3.93
N GLN A 83 -11.64 13.13 -4.15
CA GLN A 83 -12.45 14.27 -3.72
C GLN A 83 -13.55 13.82 -2.77
N LEU A 84 -13.87 14.64 -1.78
CA LEU A 84 -15.00 14.40 -0.89
C LEU A 84 -16.29 14.76 -1.60
N GLN A 85 -17.25 13.84 -1.65
CA GLN A 85 -18.57 14.07 -2.22
C GLN A 85 -19.64 13.53 -1.29
N THR A 86 -20.73 14.26 -1.18
CA THR A 86 -21.93 13.84 -0.48
C THR A 86 -23.04 13.62 -1.51
N ARG A 87 -23.60 12.42 -1.52
CA ARG A 87 -24.71 12.11 -2.38
C ARG A 87 -25.97 11.84 -1.55
N LYS A 88 -27.08 12.35 -2.07
CA LYS A 88 -28.42 12.14 -1.53
C LYS A 88 -29.02 10.88 -2.14
N TRP A 89 -29.67 10.07 -1.33
CA TRP A 89 -30.41 8.89 -1.77
C TRP A 89 -31.63 8.67 -0.88
N GLN A 90 -32.60 7.93 -1.38
CA GLN A 90 -33.78 7.58 -0.61
C GLN A 90 -33.73 6.10 -0.19
N ASP A 91 -34.12 5.85 1.06
CA ASP A 91 -34.28 4.49 1.54
C ASP A 91 -35.62 3.86 1.08
N GLN A 92 -35.87 2.63 1.47
CA GLN A 92 -37.10 1.92 1.12
C GLN A 92 -38.38 2.58 1.65
N ASN A 93 -38.26 3.43 2.65
CA ASN A 93 -39.36 4.17 3.26
C ASN A 93 -39.56 5.57 2.64
N GLY A 94 -38.80 5.94 1.61
CA GLY A 94 -38.83 7.24 0.97
C GLY A 94 -38.17 8.36 1.78
N VAL A 95 -37.40 8.01 2.83
CA VAL A 95 -36.65 8.97 3.65
C VAL A 95 -35.37 9.36 2.93
N ASP A 96 -35.11 10.66 2.83
CA ASP A 96 -33.86 11.18 2.28
C ASP A 96 -32.68 10.90 3.20
N LYS A 97 -31.66 10.30 2.65
CA LYS A 97 -30.40 10.01 3.33
C LYS A 97 -29.23 10.56 2.55
N TYR A 98 -28.16 10.86 3.27
CA TYR A 98 -26.92 11.39 2.71
C TYR A 98 -25.77 10.44 3.01
N THR A 99 -24.95 10.18 2.01
CA THR A 99 -23.74 9.40 2.17
C THR A 99 -22.55 10.23 1.70
N THR A 100 -21.59 10.41 2.58
CA THR A 100 -20.32 11.07 2.25
C THR A 100 -19.29 10.02 1.91
N GLU A 101 -18.68 10.17 0.77
CA GLU A 101 -17.70 9.23 0.23
C GLU A 101 -16.55 9.96 -0.47
N ILE A 102 -15.43 9.28 -0.61
CA ILE A 102 -14.28 9.80 -1.36
C ILE A 102 -14.38 9.23 -2.78
N VAL A 103 -14.35 10.11 -3.76
CA VAL A 103 -14.56 9.77 -5.16
C VAL A 103 -13.27 9.96 -5.96
N LEU A 104 -12.84 8.91 -6.64
CA LEU A 104 -11.84 8.97 -7.68
C LEU A 104 -12.58 9.09 -9.03
N GLY A 105 -12.67 10.31 -9.53
CA GLY A 105 -13.39 10.62 -10.77
C GLY A 105 -12.70 10.08 -12.02
N ARG A 106 -13.39 10.14 -13.16
CA ARG A 106 -12.90 9.59 -14.43
C ARG A 106 -11.54 10.14 -14.87
N PHE A 107 -11.26 11.40 -14.58
CA PHE A 107 -10.05 12.09 -15.02
C PHE A 107 -9.17 12.59 -13.88
N ARG A 108 -9.58 12.32 -12.66
CA ARG A 108 -8.90 12.77 -11.44
C ARG A 108 -8.87 11.65 -10.43
N GLY A 109 -7.80 11.60 -9.72
CA GLY A 109 -7.59 10.59 -8.68
C GLY A 109 -6.33 9.80 -8.92
N GLU A 110 -5.77 9.32 -7.87
CA GLU A 110 -4.56 8.51 -7.86
C GLU A 110 -4.76 7.31 -6.94
N LEU A 111 -4.19 6.19 -7.33
CA LEU A 111 -4.17 4.97 -6.55
C LEU A 111 -2.79 4.34 -6.68
N ALA A 112 -2.15 4.10 -5.54
CA ALA A 112 -0.89 3.38 -5.47
C ALA A 112 -0.98 2.25 -4.44
N MET A 113 -0.47 1.09 -4.79
CA MET A 113 -0.34 -0.04 -3.87
C MET A 113 0.97 0.07 -3.11
N ILE A 114 0.90 -0.04 -1.79
CA ILE A 114 2.05 0.06 -0.91
C ILE A 114 2.34 -1.32 -0.31
N GLY A 115 3.61 -1.73 -0.34
CA GLY A 115 4.05 -2.96 0.34
C GLY A 115 3.65 -4.27 -0.31
N SER A 116 3.24 -4.28 -1.56
CA SER A 116 3.14 -5.51 -2.35
C SER A 116 4.55 -5.93 -2.80
N ARG A 117 5.37 -6.40 -1.86
CA ARG A 117 6.46 -7.29 -2.23
C ARG A 117 5.80 -8.57 -2.71
N ASN A 118 6.04 -8.90 -3.96
CA ASN A 118 5.87 -10.27 -4.42
C ASN A 118 6.80 -11.15 -3.58
N ASP A 119 6.28 -11.78 -2.55
CA ASP A 119 6.94 -12.86 -1.82
C ASP A 119 7.04 -14.13 -2.69
N ASN A 120 7.06 -13.99 -4.01
CA ASN A 120 7.27 -15.05 -4.98
C ASN A 120 8.67 -15.04 -5.60
N LEU A 121 9.65 -14.50 -4.89
CA LEU A 121 11.04 -14.87 -5.12
C LEU A 121 11.46 -15.80 -4.00
N SER A 122 10.92 -17.00 -3.99
CA SER A 122 11.58 -18.13 -3.39
C SER A 122 12.89 -18.34 -4.12
N PRO A 123 14.03 -18.21 -3.46
CA PRO A 123 15.28 -18.65 -4.04
C PRO A 123 15.36 -20.17 -3.84
N ASN A 124 14.64 -20.92 -4.67
CA ASN A 124 14.81 -22.34 -4.75
C ASN A 124 14.82 -22.75 -6.20
N ASN A 125 15.98 -23.04 -6.61
CA ASN A 125 16.44 -24.08 -7.52
C ASN A 125 17.52 -23.54 -8.45
N VAL A 126 18.70 -23.41 -7.87
CA VAL A 126 19.88 -23.81 -8.61
C VAL A 126 20.25 -25.19 -8.06
N SER A 127 19.54 -26.20 -8.54
CA SER A 127 19.99 -27.57 -8.45
C SER A 127 21.15 -27.72 -9.41
N GLU A 128 22.29 -27.87 -8.83
CA GLU A 128 23.26 -28.93 -9.08
C GLU A 128 23.03 -29.75 -10.35
N ASN A 129 23.88 -29.52 -11.32
CA ASN A 129 24.44 -30.54 -12.20
C ASN A 129 25.75 -29.98 -12.74
N LEU A 130 26.81 -30.23 -12.04
CA LEU A 130 28.13 -30.25 -12.62
C LEU A 130 28.76 -31.61 -12.25
N ASP A 131 28.68 -32.47 -13.25
CA ASP A 131 29.40 -33.69 -13.30
C ASP A 131 30.93 -33.48 -13.14
N GLU A 132 31.48 -34.42 -12.44
CA GLU A 132 32.88 -34.69 -12.22
C GLU A 132 33.74 -34.60 -13.49
N ASN A 133 34.81 -33.92 -13.42
CA ASN A 133 36.15 -34.45 -13.75
C ASN A 133 37.17 -33.32 -13.93
N ASN A 134 38.08 -33.15 -13.04
CA ASN A 134 39.48 -33.22 -13.36
C ASN A 134 40.37 -33.04 -12.13
N GLN A 135 41.11 -34.10 -11.84
CA GLN A 135 42.24 -34.11 -10.94
C GLN A 135 43.38 -33.29 -11.56
N ASN A 136 43.98 -32.38 -10.82
CA ASN A 136 45.44 -32.35 -10.69
C ASN A 136 45.96 -31.32 -9.67
N SER A 137 46.58 -31.87 -8.63
CA SER A 137 47.80 -31.46 -7.91
C SER A 137 48.06 -29.99 -7.55
N LEU A 138 48.08 -29.74 -6.25
CA LEU A 138 48.89 -28.99 -5.30
C LEU A 138 50.18 -28.25 -5.83
N PRO A 139 50.79 -27.27 -5.08
CA PRO A 139 50.79 -27.05 -3.64
C PRO A 139 50.73 -25.57 -3.16
N ALA A 140 50.59 -25.45 -1.85
CA ALA A 140 50.58 -24.31 -0.98
C ALA A 140 51.72 -23.29 -1.17
N LYS A 141 51.39 -22.02 -0.93
CA LYS A 141 52.31 -21.02 -0.39
C LYS A 141 51.57 -20.09 0.57
N GLU A 142 51.93 -20.25 1.81
CA GLU A 142 51.74 -19.32 2.92
C GLU A 142 52.22 -17.91 2.54
N ILE A 143 51.45 -16.91 2.81
CA ILE A 143 51.94 -15.54 3.04
C ILE A 143 51.09 -14.92 4.15
N GLU A 144 51.76 -14.60 5.23
CA GLU A 144 51.25 -13.91 6.42
C GLU A 144 50.78 -12.49 6.10
N PRO A 145 49.88 -11.93 6.95
CA PRO A 145 49.43 -10.56 6.80
C PRO A 145 50.35 -9.58 7.51
N PRO A 146 50.55 -8.37 6.99
CA PRO A 146 51.17 -7.31 7.75
C PRO A 146 50.18 -6.61 8.63
N MET A 147 50.51 -6.52 9.88
CA MET A 147 49.94 -5.61 10.88
C MET A 147 50.26 -4.14 10.54
N GLY A 148 49.32 -3.27 10.86
CA GLY A 148 49.67 -1.90 11.16
C GLY A 148 48.73 -0.85 10.61
N GLY A 149 48.14 -0.09 11.50
CA GLY A 149 47.58 1.20 11.17
C GLY A 149 46.22 1.53 11.82
N ALA A 150 46.30 1.95 13.06
CA ALA A 150 45.24 2.71 13.68
C ALA A 150 44.96 3.96 12.87
N GLY A 151 43.71 4.15 12.51
CA GLY A 151 43.17 5.38 11.93
C GLY A 151 41.83 5.62 12.55
N ASP A 152 41.88 6.44 13.57
CA ASP A 152 40.79 7.10 14.22
C ASP A 152 40.03 7.92 13.17
N LEU A 153 38.79 7.60 12.92
CA LEU A 153 37.88 8.45 12.15
C LEU A 153 36.66 8.75 13.01
N ASP A 154 36.76 9.86 13.70
CA ASP A 154 35.62 10.59 14.22
C ASP A 154 34.69 10.96 13.07
N ASP A 155 33.60 10.24 12.91
CA ASP A 155 32.46 10.70 12.13
C ASP A 155 31.47 11.39 13.07
N GLU A 156 31.70 12.65 13.31
CA GLU A 156 30.67 13.55 13.81
C GLU A 156 29.68 13.80 12.68
N ILE A 157 28.44 13.34 12.87
CA ILE A 157 27.32 13.69 12.03
C ILE A 157 26.77 15.04 12.51
N PRO A 158 26.84 16.13 11.72
CA PRO A 158 26.23 17.40 12.08
C PRO A 158 24.71 17.33 11.88
N PHE A 159 24.00 17.66 12.91
CA PHE A 159 22.57 17.93 12.85
C PHE A 159 22.27 19.28 12.21
#